data_9cecab15c953659c12d0c7a2b0dcc9a1
#
_entry.id   9cecab15c953659c12d0c7a2b0dcc9a1
#
_cell.length_a   1.000
_cell.length_b   1.000
_cell.length_c   1.000
_cell.angle_alpha   90.00
_cell.angle_beta   90.00
_cell.angle_gamma   90.00
#
_symmetry.space_group_name_H-M   'P 1'
#
loop_
_entity.id
_entity.type
_entity.pdbx_description
1 polymer ?
#
loop_
_entity_poly.entity_id
_entity_poly.type
_entity_poly.pdbx_seq_one_letter_code
_entity_poly.pdbx_strand_id
1 'polypeptide(L)'
;MPIQLKSPWITFWPLWVLANVVSFYSVSGLFAVPDIITAFSAGILLAVLRWLVLQRYVGVDYTWFVAGTVVYGVFLMITMRWAIISVFRFPVTCVVCLGLLGLLQRGALKPYVDSAGLWPVASPGAAIVAYAFVLMLRPGAGSTLATFWLIFGIIYGAVTGAIIIWLKESTKRYVDDSVPSWKRA
;
A
#
# COMPACT_ATOMS: atom_id res chain seq x y z
N MET A 1 30.88 21.49 -8.64
CA MET A 1 30.57 20.08 -8.26
C MET A 1 29.08 19.90 -8.41
N PRO A 2 28.61 19.05 -9.30
CA PRO A 2 27.16 18.77 -9.35
C PRO A 2 26.80 18.00 -8.07
N ILE A 3 25.81 18.53 -7.35
CA ILE A 3 25.18 17.85 -6.22
C ILE A 3 24.54 16.59 -6.83
N GLN A 4 25.16 15.42 -6.62
CA GLN A 4 24.51 14.15 -6.93
C GLN A 4 23.27 14.09 -6.04
N LEU A 5 22.10 14.37 -6.63
CA LEU A 5 20.83 14.16 -5.98
C LEU A 5 20.78 12.69 -5.59
N LYS A 6 20.83 12.44 -4.28
CA LYS A 6 20.62 11.11 -3.70
C LYS A 6 19.41 10.49 -4.40
N SER A 7 19.51 9.22 -4.77
CA SER A 7 18.43 8.49 -5.45
C SER A 7 17.06 8.89 -4.86
N PRO A 8 16.08 9.29 -5.65
CA PRO A 8 14.76 9.73 -5.16
C PRO A 8 14.09 8.66 -4.28
N TRP A 9 14.53 7.42 -4.37
CA TRP A 9 14.03 6.29 -3.59
C TRP A 9 14.40 6.35 -2.10
N ILE A 10 15.49 7.04 -1.73
CA ILE A 10 15.89 7.22 -0.32
C ILE A 10 14.84 8.03 0.43
N THR A 11 14.16 8.97 -0.23
CA THR A 11 13.08 9.77 0.36
C THR A 11 11.70 9.15 0.14
N PHE A 12 11.50 8.43 -0.96
CA PHE A 12 10.24 7.75 -1.27
C PHE A 12 9.87 6.72 -0.21
N TRP A 13 10.78 5.79 0.09
CA TRP A 13 10.47 4.66 0.95
C TRP A 13 10.02 5.06 2.36
N PRO A 14 10.72 5.95 3.11
CA PRO A 14 10.26 6.44 4.40
C PRO A 14 8.91 7.16 4.33
N LEU A 15 8.70 7.99 3.30
CA LEU A 15 7.43 8.70 3.13
C LEU A 15 6.28 7.73 2.83
N TRP A 16 6.53 6.68 2.05
CA TRP A 16 5.56 5.65 1.77
C TRP A 16 5.20 4.85 3.03
N VAL A 17 6.19 4.45 3.83
CA VAL A 17 5.96 3.80 5.12
C VAL A 17 5.16 4.73 6.04
N LEU A 18 5.56 5.98 6.17
CA LEU A 18 4.87 6.97 7.01
C LEU A 18 3.41 7.16 6.56
N ALA A 19 3.15 7.29 5.26
CA ALA A 19 1.78 7.41 4.73
C ALA A 19 0.92 6.19 5.12
N ASN A 20 1.48 4.98 5.08
CA ASN A 20 0.79 3.78 5.50
C ASN A 20 0.56 3.74 7.02
N VAL A 21 1.57 4.09 7.81
CA VAL A 21 1.48 4.14 9.29
C VAL A 21 0.40 5.14 9.72
N VAL A 22 0.48 6.38 9.25
CA VAL A 22 -0.50 7.42 9.59
C VAL A 22 -1.90 6.98 9.20
N SER A 23 -2.05 6.43 7.99
CA SER A 23 -3.33 5.97 7.48
C SER A 23 -3.95 4.87 8.35
N PHE A 24 -3.21 3.79 8.61
CA PHE A 24 -3.74 2.66 9.39
C PHE A 24 -3.91 2.99 10.87
N TYR A 25 -2.99 3.79 11.45
CA TYR A 25 -3.12 4.23 12.83
C TYR A 25 -4.35 5.13 13.04
N SER A 26 -4.60 6.07 12.13
CA SER A 26 -5.78 6.95 12.18
C SER A 26 -7.09 6.16 12.11
N VAL A 27 -7.09 5.06 11.33
CA VAL A 27 -8.25 4.16 11.25
C VAL A 27 -8.58 3.54 12.61
N SER A 28 -7.59 3.26 13.47
CA SER A 28 -7.82 2.65 14.78
C SER A 28 -8.77 3.46 15.67
N GLY A 29 -8.71 4.78 15.58
CA GLY A 29 -9.62 5.68 16.32
C GLY A 29 -11.06 5.68 15.78
N LEU A 30 -11.24 5.32 14.52
CA LEU A 30 -12.54 5.33 13.86
C LEU A 30 -13.35 4.04 14.13
N PHE A 31 -12.72 2.99 14.65
CA PHE A 31 -13.43 1.75 15.01
C PHE A 31 -14.41 1.88 16.16
N ALA A 32 -14.38 3.00 16.90
CA ALA A 32 -15.36 3.30 17.94
C ALA A 32 -16.79 3.52 17.37
N VAL A 33 -16.91 3.93 16.11
CA VAL A 33 -18.20 4.21 15.46
C VAL A 33 -18.22 3.47 14.11
N PRO A 34 -18.63 2.20 14.07
CA PRO A 34 -18.59 1.37 12.88
C PRO A 34 -19.78 1.65 11.97
N ASP A 35 -19.78 2.81 11.29
CA ASP A 35 -20.74 3.19 10.27
C ASP A 35 -20.10 3.33 8.88
N ILE A 36 -20.94 3.44 7.86
CA ILE A 36 -20.53 3.54 6.47
C ILE A 36 -19.75 4.84 6.19
N ILE A 37 -20.15 5.94 6.82
CA ILE A 37 -19.52 7.26 6.62
C ILE A 37 -18.10 7.22 7.16
N THR A 38 -17.92 6.69 8.37
CA THR A 38 -16.62 6.52 9.01
C THR A 38 -15.70 5.62 8.21
N ALA A 39 -16.19 4.48 7.68
CA ALA A 39 -15.42 3.57 6.85
C ALA A 39 -14.94 4.24 5.55
N PHE A 40 -15.81 4.95 4.85
CA PHE A 40 -15.43 5.65 3.62
C PHE A 40 -14.54 6.86 3.86
N SER A 41 -14.75 7.63 4.94
CA SER A 41 -13.85 8.72 5.33
C SER A 41 -12.43 8.23 5.61
N ALA A 42 -12.30 7.10 6.31
CA ALA A 42 -11.03 6.44 6.52
C ALA A 42 -10.43 5.91 5.20
N GLY A 43 -11.26 5.36 4.31
CA GLY A 43 -10.85 4.93 2.96
C GLY A 43 -10.28 6.09 2.14
N ILE A 44 -10.90 7.26 2.19
CA ILE A 44 -10.39 8.49 1.56
C ILE A 44 -9.02 8.85 2.12
N LEU A 45 -8.86 8.88 3.43
CA LEU A 45 -7.58 9.20 4.07
C LEU A 45 -6.47 8.24 3.65
N LEU A 46 -6.75 6.93 3.68
CA LEU A 46 -5.84 5.89 3.20
C LEU A 46 -5.43 6.10 1.74
N ALA A 47 -6.39 6.44 0.88
CA ALA A 47 -6.15 6.60 -0.55
C ALA A 47 -5.37 7.89 -0.86
N VAL A 48 -5.74 9.02 -0.24
CA VAL A 48 -5.12 10.34 -0.47
C VAL A 48 -3.63 10.33 -0.12
N LEU A 49 -3.28 9.89 1.08
CA LEU A 49 -1.87 9.93 1.52
C LEU A 49 -0.97 9.09 0.62
N ARG A 50 -1.43 7.91 0.22
CA ARG A 50 -0.70 7.03 -0.68
C ARG A 50 -0.62 7.59 -2.10
N TRP A 51 -1.73 8.14 -2.60
CA TRP A 51 -1.76 8.76 -3.92
C TRP A 51 -0.80 9.95 -4.01
N LEU A 52 -0.77 10.85 -3.01
CA LEU A 52 0.14 11.99 -2.99
C LEU A 52 1.61 11.57 -3.06
N VAL A 53 1.99 10.53 -2.31
CA VAL A 53 3.35 10.00 -2.39
C VAL A 53 3.64 9.40 -3.76
N LEU A 54 2.74 8.56 -4.29
CA LEU A 54 2.93 7.93 -5.61
C LEU A 54 2.89 8.94 -6.75
N GLN A 55 2.01 9.92 -6.70
CA GLN A 55 1.96 11.00 -7.70
C GLN A 55 3.30 11.72 -7.80
N ARG A 56 3.91 12.03 -6.65
CA ARG A 56 5.20 12.72 -6.61
C ARG A 56 6.37 11.91 -7.18
N TYR A 57 6.40 10.59 -6.97
CA TYR A 57 7.57 9.76 -7.29
C TYR A 57 7.39 8.87 -8.52
N VAL A 58 6.17 8.45 -8.81
CA VAL A 58 5.82 7.55 -9.91
C VAL A 58 5.05 8.28 -11.00
N GLY A 59 4.25 9.30 -10.63
CA GLY A 59 3.45 10.09 -11.55
C GLY A 59 2.05 9.53 -11.79
N VAL A 60 1.57 8.60 -10.92
CA VAL A 60 0.24 7.99 -11.09
C VAL A 60 -0.88 9.03 -11.07
N ASP A 61 -1.89 8.81 -11.88
CA ASP A 61 -3.03 9.69 -12.00
C ASP A 61 -4.07 9.52 -10.85
N TYR A 62 -5.15 10.29 -10.91
CA TYR A 62 -6.19 10.27 -9.89
C TYR A 62 -6.99 8.95 -9.85
N THR A 63 -6.92 8.11 -10.87
CA THR A 63 -7.64 6.83 -10.89
C THR A 63 -7.15 5.90 -9.78
N TRP A 64 -5.86 5.99 -9.41
CA TRP A 64 -5.31 5.33 -8.24
C TRP A 64 -6.05 5.74 -6.95
N PHE A 65 -6.27 7.03 -6.77
CA PHE A 65 -7.01 7.57 -5.61
C PHE A 65 -8.45 7.09 -5.57
N VAL A 66 -9.18 7.17 -6.70
CA VAL A 66 -10.58 6.75 -6.78
C VAL A 66 -10.72 5.26 -6.46
N ALA A 67 -9.90 4.41 -7.09
CA ALA A 67 -9.88 2.98 -6.82
C ALA A 67 -9.57 2.68 -5.34
N GLY A 68 -8.60 3.40 -4.77
CA GLY A 68 -8.23 3.30 -3.36
C GLY A 68 -9.38 3.64 -2.42
N THR A 69 -10.03 4.76 -2.64
CA THR A 69 -11.15 5.24 -1.81
C THR A 69 -12.27 4.20 -1.72
N VAL A 70 -12.71 3.68 -2.87
CA VAL A 70 -13.82 2.71 -2.92
C VAL A 70 -13.43 1.42 -2.21
N VAL A 71 -12.29 0.83 -2.58
CA VAL A 71 -11.92 -0.48 -2.05
C VAL A 71 -11.50 -0.43 -0.59
N TYR A 72 -10.77 0.61 -0.16
CA TYR A 72 -10.44 0.77 1.27
C TYR A 72 -11.68 1.03 2.11
N GLY A 73 -12.65 1.82 1.61
CA GLY A 73 -13.93 2.01 2.30
C GLY A 73 -14.67 0.69 2.50
N VAL A 74 -14.80 -0.12 1.45
CA VAL A 74 -15.43 -1.45 1.53
C VAL A 74 -14.63 -2.39 2.42
N PHE A 75 -13.29 -2.43 2.28
CA PHE A 75 -12.41 -3.24 3.12
C PHE A 75 -12.59 -2.92 4.61
N LEU A 76 -12.58 -1.62 4.96
CA LEU A 76 -12.77 -1.20 6.34
C LEU A 76 -14.17 -1.52 6.86
N MET A 77 -15.22 -1.32 6.06
CA MET A 77 -16.58 -1.68 6.44
C MET A 77 -16.71 -3.18 6.76
N ILE A 78 -16.13 -4.05 5.92
CA ILE A 78 -16.11 -5.48 6.17
C ILE A 78 -15.28 -5.81 7.41
N THR A 79 -14.11 -5.18 7.56
CA THR A 79 -13.20 -5.43 8.67
C THR A 79 -13.80 -4.99 10.00
N MET A 80 -14.46 -3.84 10.04
CA MET A 80 -15.13 -3.33 11.24
C MET A 80 -16.26 -4.23 11.71
N ARG A 81 -16.99 -4.86 10.79
CA ARG A 81 -18.15 -5.70 11.14
C ARG A 81 -17.80 -7.19 11.36
N TRP A 82 -16.82 -7.73 10.63
CA TRP A 82 -16.69 -9.18 10.49
C TRP A 82 -15.30 -9.75 10.76
N ALA A 83 -14.23 -8.99 10.54
CA ALA A 83 -12.89 -9.57 10.45
C ALA A 83 -12.06 -9.53 11.74
N ILE A 84 -12.33 -8.58 12.65
CA ILE A 84 -11.49 -8.36 13.85
C ILE A 84 -11.55 -9.55 14.81
N ILE A 85 -12.62 -10.32 14.76
CA ILE A 85 -12.91 -11.40 15.73
C ILE A 85 -12.35 -12.76 15.26
N SER A 86 -11.82 -12.88 14.04
CA SER A 86 -11.41 -14.17 13.49
C SER A 86 -10.05 -14.12 12.81
N VAL A 87 -9.11 -14.92 13.32
CA VAL A 87 -7.77 -15.13 12.77
C VAL A 87 -7.80 -15.52 11.27
N PHE A 88 -8.86 -16.20 10.83
CA PHE A 88 -9.00 -16.64 9.43
C PHE A 88 -9.71 -15.61 8.53
N ARG A 89 -10.65 -14.85 9.06
CA ARG A 89 -11.46 -13.93 8.25
C ARG A 89 -10.67 -12.71 7.79
N PHE A 90 -9.80 -12.18 8.63
CA PHE A 90 -9.00 -11.01 8.28
C PHE A 90 -8.07 -11.27 7.08
N PRO A 91 -7.24 -12.33 7.04
CA PRO A 91 -6.43 -12.65 5.86
C PRO A 91 -7.24 -12.84 4.58
N VAL A 92 -8.39 -13.55 4.67
CA VAL A 92 -9.27 -13.73 3.50
C VAL A 92 -9.80 -12.39 2.99
N THR A 93 -10.23 -11.51 3.89
CA THR A 93 -10.68 -10.16 3.53
C THR A 93 -9.56 -9.35 2.90
N CYS A 94 -8.32 -9.44 3.43
CA CYS A 94 -7.15 -8.81 2.83
C CYS A 94 -6.89 -9.33 1.40
N VAL A 95 -6.91 -10.64 1.20
CA VAL A 95 -6.66 -11.23 -0.14
C VAL A 95 -7.70 -10.77 -1.14
N VAL A 96 -8.98 -10.82 -0.79
CA VAL A 96 -10.06 -10.44 -1.70
C VAL A 96 -10.04 -8.94 -1.97
N CYS A 97 -10.11 -8.10 -0.93
CA CYS A 97 -10.24 -6.65 -1.12
C CYS A 97 -8.95 -6.03 -1.70
N LEU A 98 -7.78 -6.39 -1.18
CA LEU A 98 -6.52 -5.83 -1.68
C LEU A 98 -6.11 -6.43 -3.02
N GLY A 99 -6.53 -7.65 -3.33
CA GLY A 99 -6.40 -8.23 -4.67
C GLY A 99 -7.25 -7.47 -5.70
N LEU A 100 -8.52 -7.21 -5.39
CA LEU A 100 -9.40 -6.37 -6.21
C LEU A 100 -8.84 -4.95 -6.36
N LEU A 101 -8.38 -4.34 -5.27
CA LEU A 101 -7.69 -3.05 -5.31
C LEU A 101 -6.51 -3.08 -6.25
N GLY A 102 -5.66 -4.10 -6.12
CA GLY A 102 -4.49 -4.28 -6.98
C GLY A 102 -4.85 -4.41 -8.46
N LEU A 103 -5.95 -5.11 -8.79
CA LEU A 103 -6.46 -5.20 -10.16
C LEU A 103 -6.89 -3.85 -10.71
N LEU A 104 -7.63 -3.05 -9.94
CA LEU A 104 -8.05 -1.71 -10.34
C LEU A 104 -6.86 -0.76 -10.46
N GLN A 105 -5.93 -0.81 -9.52
CA GLN A 105 -4.74 0.04 -9.50
C GLN A 105 -3.70 -0.37 -10.56
N ARG A 106 -3.75 -1.60 -11.07
CA ARG A 106 -2.89 -2.06 -12.17
C ARG A 106 -3.03 -1.14 -13.40
N GLY A 107 -4.27 -0.73 -13.72
CA GLY A 107 -4.53 0.19 -14.83
C GLY A 107 -3.80 1.52 -14.67
N ALA A 108 -3.81 2.09 -13.48
CA ALA A 108 -3.14 3.34 -13.15
C ALA A 108 -1.60 3.21 -13.10
N LEU A 109 -1.07 2.02 -12.78
CA LEU A 109 0.38 1.76 -12.76
C LEU A 109 0.96 1.42 -14.14
N LYS A 110 0.19 0.78 -15.01
CA LYS A 110 0.66 0.25 -16.29
C LYS A 110 1.41 1.27 -17.17
N PRO A 111 1.03 2.56 -17.24
CA PRO A 111 1.78 3.55 -18.03
C PRO A 111 3.18 3.86 -17.50
N TYR A 112 3.45 3.53 -16.23
CA TYR A 112 4.68 3.92 -15.52
C TYR A 112 5.58 2.75 -15.14
N VAL A 113 5.03 1.52 -15.21
CA VAL A 113 5.69 0.30 -14.71
C VAL A 113 5.27 -0.90 -15.55
N ASP A 114 6.22 -1.51 -16.30
CA ASP A 114 5.92 -2.65 -17.18
C ASP A 114 5.40 -3.88 -16.43
N SER A 115 5.95 -4.13 -15.25
CA SER A 115 5.56 -5.26 -14.40
C SER A 115 4.34 -4.97 -13.50
N ALA A 116 3.51 -3.98 -13.85
CA ALA A 116 2.29 -3.63 -13.09
C ALA A 116 1.33 -4.82 -12.89
N GLY A 117 1.44 -5.86 -13.72
CA GLY A 117 0.69 -7.12 -13.58
C GLY A 117 0.93 -7.87 -12.27
N LEU A 118 2.03 -7.61 -11.59
CA LEU A 118 2.35 -8.23 -10.28
C LEU A 118 1.65 -7.53 -9.11
N TRP A 119 1.19 -6.30 -9.28
CA TRP A 119 0.60 -5.52 -8.19
C TRP A 119 -0.64 -6.18 -7.52
N PRO A 120 -1.55 -6.82 -8.27
CA PRO A 120 -2.69 -7.54 -7.68
C PRO A 120 -2.33 -8.68 -6.73
N VAL A 121 -1.14 -9.25 -6.87
CA VAL A 121 -0.61 -10.30 -5.99
C VAL A 121 0.26 -9.71 -4.89
N ALA A 122 1.05 -8.69 -5.22
CA ALA A 122 1.98 -8.05 -4.30
C ALA A 122 1.29 -7.35 -3.13
N SER A 123 0.19 -6.63 -3.40
CA SER A 123 -0.55 -5.90 -2.37
C SER A 123 -1.19 -6.82 -1.31
N PRO A 124 -1.98 -7.86 -1.66
CA PRO A 124 -2.50 -8.79 -0.67
C PRO A 124 -1.40 -9.63 -0.01
N GLY A 125 -0.35 -10.02 -0.75
CA GLY A 125 0.80 -10.72 -0.19
C GLY A 125 1.49 -9.92 0.92
N ALA A 126 1.72 -8.63 0.70
CA ALA A 126 2.26 -7.73 1.72
C ALA A 126 1.36 -7.64 2.97
N ALA A 127 0.05 -7.66 2.80
CA ALA A 127 -0.89 -7.63 3.92
C ALA A 127 -0.86 -8.93 4.73
N ILE A 128 -0.72 -10.08 4.08
CA ILE A 128 -0.56 -11.37 4.76
C ILE A 128 0.75 -11.37 5.57
N VAL A 129 1.85 -10.90 4.97
CA VAL A 129 3.15 -10.78 5.67
C VAL A 129 3.00 -9.87 6.88
N ALA A 130 2.40 -8.68 6.72
CA ALA A 130 2.18 -7.75 7.82
C ALA A 130 1.35 -8.37 8.95
N TYR A 131 0.28 -9.08 8.60
CA TYR A 131 -0.57 -9.77 9.56
C TYR A 131 0.17 -10.88 10.32
N ALA A 132 0.95 -11.70 9.61
CA ALA A 132 1.78 -12.74 10.22
C ALA A 132 2.77 -12.14 11.23
N PHE A 133 3.43 -11.04 10.88
CA PHE A 133 4.33 -10.34 11.79
C PHE A 133 3.60 -9.82 13.05
N VAL A 134 2.40 -9.23 12.90
CA VAL A 134 1.61 -8.81 14.06
C VAL A 134 1.28 -9.98 14.98
N LEU A 135 0.92 -11.13 14.40
CA LEU A 135 0.68 -12.35 15.20
C LEU A 135 1.92 -12.87 15.91
N MET A 136 3.09 -12.83 15.23
CA MET A 136 4.37 -13.28 15.81
C MET A 136 4.84 -12.40 16.97
N LEU A 137 4.70 -11.10 16.83
CA LEU A 137 5.10 -10.14 17.87
C LEU A 137 4.23 -10.25 19.13
N ARG A 138 3.07 -10.93 19.04
CA ARG A 138 2.13 -11.15 20.15
C ARG A 138 2.07 -9.92 21.04
N PRO A 139 1.62 -8.75 20.53
CA PRO A 139 1.45 -7.59 21.38
C PRO A 139 0.63 -8.07 22.59
N GLY A 140 1.18 -7.93 23.80
CA GLY A 140 0.68 -8.58 25.02
C GLY A 140 -0.79 -8.27 25.29
N ALA A 141 -1.39 -8.94 26.27
CA ALA A 141 -2.82 -8.85 26.61
C ALA A 141 -3.37 -7.43 26.88
N GLY A 142 -2.51 -6.41 26.91
CA GLY A 142 -2.85 -4.99 26.99
C GLY A 142 -2.66 -4.21 25.69
N SER A 143 -2.31 -4.87 24.57
CA SER A 143 -2.12 -4.15 23.32
C SER A 143 -3.45 -3.68 22.75
N THR A 144 -3.50 -2.38 22.45
CA THR A 144 -4.67 -1.75 21.88
C THR A 144 -4.78 -2.09 20.39
N LEU A 145 -5.98 -1.95 19.82
CA LEU A 145 -6.21 -2.03 18.36
C LEU A 145 -5.30 -1.07 17.61
N ALA A 146 -4.94 0.06 18.20
CA ALA A 146 -3.99 1.03 17.67
C ALA A 146 -2.59 0.43 17.45
N THR A 147 -2.10 -0.38 18.40
CA THR A 147 -0.80 -1.07 18.26
C THR A 147 -0.83 -2.08 17.13
N PHE A 148 -1.93 -2.82 16.94
CA PHE A 148 -2.12 -3.71 15.80
C PHE A 148 -1.97 -2.93 14.47
N TRP A 149 -2.72 -1.85 14.29
CA TRP A 149 -2.72 -1.08 13.06
C TRP A 149 -1.41 -0.33 12.83
N LEU A 150 -0.72 0.09 13.89
CA LEU A 150 0.61 0.70 13.81
C LEU A 150 1.62 -0.29 13.21
N ILE A 151 1.73 -1.48 13.80
CA ILE A 151 2.67 -2.51 13.35
C ILE A 151 2.31 -2.96 11.93
N PHE A 152 1.03 -3.20 11.68
CA PHE A 152 0.53 -3.57 10.35
C PHE A 152 0.91 -2.52 9.30
N GLY A 153 0.70 -1.23 9.59
CA GLY A 153 1.04 -0.12 8.70
C GLY A 153 2.53 -0.03 8.39
N ILE A 154 3.39 -0.24 9.39
CA ILE A 154 4.86 -0.26 9.21
C ILE A 154 5.25 -1.38 8.24
N ILE A 155 4.86 -2.62 8.53
CA ILE A 155 5.29 -3.79 7.74
C ILE A 155 4.68 -3.76 6.34
N TYR A 156 3.37 -3.49 6.23
CA TYR A 156 2.70 -3.36 4.94
C TYR A 156 3.33 -2.26 4.08
N GLY A 157 3.57 -1.09 4.66
CA GLY A 157 4.23 0.03 3.99
C GLY A 157 5.66 -0.30 3.57
N ALA A 158 6.43 -0.96 4.42
CA ALA A 158 7.79 -1.36 4.10
C ALA A 158 7.85 -2.32 2.91
N VAL A 159 7.03 -3.37 2.94
CA VAL A 159 6.99 -4.39 1.88
C VAL A 159 6.47 -3.81 0.57
N THR A 160 5.33 -3.11 0.58
CA THR A 160 4.76 -2.52 -0.64
C THR A 160 5.64 -1.42 -1.22
N GLY A 161 6.30 -0.62 -0.38
CA GLY A 161 7.26 0.40 -0.82
C GLY A 161 8.47 -0.22 -1.52
N ALA A 162 9.04 -1.29 -0.97
CA ALA A 162 10.14 -2.02 -1.60
C ALA A 162 9.73 -2.62 -2.96
N ILE A 163 8.51 -3.17 -3.04
CA ILE A 163 7.97 -3.71 -4.29
C ILE A 163 7.81 -2.61 -5.36
N ILE A 164 7.28 -1.44 -5.00
CA ILE A 164 7.12 -0.31 -5.95
C ILE A 164 8.48 0.14 -6.48
N ILE A 165 9.49 0.27 -5.62
CA ILE A 165 10.86 0.61 -6.03
C ILE A 165 11.39 -0.44 -7.02
N TRP A 166 11.28 -1.71 -6.66
CA TRP A 166 11.74 -2.81 -7.49
C TRP A 166 11.04 -2.85 -8.86
N LEU A 167 9.72 -2.67 -8.90
CA LEU A 167 8.95 -2.61 -10.14
C LEU A 167 9.41 -1.47 -11.05
N LYS A 168 9.66 -0.29 -10.47
CA LYS A 168 10.10 0.89 -11.23
C LYS A 168 11.53 0.75 -11.76
N GLU A 169 12.43 0.15 -10.97
CA GLU A 169 13.81 -0.09 -11.40
C GLU A 169 13.93 -1.18 -12.45
N SER A 170 13.11 -2.23 -12.37
CA SER A 170 13.08 -3.28 -13.40
C SER A 170 12.61 -2.73 -14.75
N THR A 171 11.65 -1.82 -14.76
CA THR A 171 11.22 -1.12 -15.98
C THR A 171 12.35 -0.32 -16.63
N LYS A 172 13.16 0.41 -15.83
CA LYS A 172 14.31 1.16 -16.35
C LYS A 172 15.33 0.24 -17.02
N ARG A 173 15.68 -0.88 -16.40
CA ARG A 173 16.65 -1.84 -16.97
C ARG A 173 16.16 -2.38 -18.30
N TYR A 174 14.89 -2.76 -18.40
CA TYR A 174 14.32 -3.25 -19.65
C TYR A 174 14.42 -2.23 -20.78
N VAL A 175 14.13 -0.95 -20.52
CA VAL A 175 14.24 0.13 -21.51
C VAL A 175 15.70 0.33 -21.93
N ASP A 176 16.63 0.36 -20.97
CA ASP A 176 18.06 0.52 -21.27
C ASP A 176 18.63 -0.65 -22.09
N ASP A 177 18.20 -1.87 -21.82
CA ASP A 177 18.63 -3.06 -22.56
C ASP A 177 18.02 -3.13 -23.96
N SER A 178 16.83 -2.56 -24.17
CA SER A 178 16.17 -2.51 -25.46
C SER A 178 16.79 -1.49 -26.44
N VAL A 179 17.59 -0.53 -25.92
CA VAL A 179 18.32 0.44 -26.76
C VAL A 179 19.62 -0.19 -27.29
N PRO A 180 19.81 -0.32 -28.62
CA PRO A 180 21.02 -0.84 -29.19
C PRO A 180 22.27 -0.09 -28.70
N SER A 181 23.37 -0.81 -28.47
CA SER A 181 24.62 -0.24 -27.90
C SER A 181 25.16 0.97 -28.65
N TRP A 182 24.96 1.01 -29.98
CA TRP A 182 25.38 2.13 -30.82
C TRP A 182 24.56 3.42 -30.66
N LYS A 183 23.37 3.35 -30.03
CA LYS A 183 22.55 4.52 -29.69
C LYS A 183 22.81 5.04 -28.26
N ARG A 184 23.68 4.38 -27.50
CA ARG A 184 24.00 4.76 -26.09
C ARG A 184 25.23 5.66 -25.97
N ALA A 185 25.86 6.03 -27.10
CA ALA A 185 27.06 6.91 -27.13
C ALA A 185 26.67 8.38 -27.21
#